data_270551c009b4017f3b7590e2a421f3b5
#
_entry.id   270551c009b4017f3b7590e2a421f3b5
#
_cell.length_a   1.000
_cell.length_b   1.000
_cell.length_c   1.000
_cell.angle_alpha   90.00
_cell.angle_beta   90.00
_cell.angle_gamma   90.00
#
_symmetry.space_group_name_H-M   'P 1'
#
loop_
_entity.id
_entity.type
_entity.pdbx_description
1 polymer ?
#
loop_
_entity_poly.entity_id
_entity_poly.type
_entity_poly.pdbx_seq_one_letter_code
_entity_poly.pdbx_strand_id
1 'polypeptide(L)'
;AEWRAQPPTNPLSPDPLPWRVTLHHTDGRYTMSLAESLEETRFIQDFHQNGRKWSDIAYHYVVDAAGNIIEARPLETLGAHTLNNNEGNVGIVLLGRYHAPRNDQTTAPQLAAVATLGRFLVKRFGLEPASLKGHRDYKQTDCPGDLAYPKLPELRAAFGVPSKRLATVEAVDWDGQRARNSAASPSATR
;
A
#
# COMPACT_ATOMS: atom_id res chain seq x y z
N ALA A 1 -9.09 8.04 8.46
CA ALA A 1 -8.35 8.10 7.18
C ALA A 1 -8.94 9.23 6.32
N GLU A 2 -8.08 9.96 5.60
CA GLU A 2 -8.51 11.09 4.75
C GLU A 2 -9.46 10.66 3.63
N TRP A 3 -9.35 9.41 3.17
CA TRP A 3 -10.23 8.83 2.15
C TRP A 3 -11.57 8.31 2.68
N ARG A 4 -11.93 8.64 3.95
CA ARG A 4 -13.20 8.26 4.59
C ARG A 4 -13.45 6.74 4.57
N ALA A 5 -12.44 5.96 4.97
CA ALA A 5 -12.54 4.51 5.09
C ALA A 5 -13.75 4.09 5.91
N GLN A 6 -14.46 3.07 5.46
CA GLN A 6 -15.46 2.39 6.27
C GLN A 6 -14.76 1.46 7.28
N PRO A 7 -15.35 1.21 8.44
CA PRO A 7 -14.84 0.18 9.34
C PRO A 7 -14.80 -1.20 8.64
N PRO A 8 -13.84 -2.07 9.01
CA PRO A 8 -13.86 -3.45 8.56
C PRO A 8 -15.19 -4.14 8.92
N THR A 9 -15.73 -4.96 8.02
CA THR A 9 -16.99 -5.70 8.26
C THR A 9 -16.83 -6.85 9.25
N ASN A 10 -15.59 -7.33 9.45
CA ASN A 10 -15.20 -8.30 10.47
C ASN A 10 -13.83 -7.92 11.04
N PRO A 11 -13.47 -8.37 12.25
CA PRO A 11 -12.13 -8.16 12.81
C PRO A 11 -11.03 -8.61 11.85
N LEU A 12 -9.99 -7.79 11.70
CA LEU A 12 -8.82 -8.13 10.89
C LEU A 12 -7.86 -9.00 11.71
N SER A 13 -7.33 -10.05 11.08
CA SER A 13 -6.31 -10.89 11.72
C SER A 13 -5.00 -10.12 11.86
N PRO A 14 -4.30 -10.17 13.00
CA PRO A 14 -2.98 -9.58 13.15
C PRO A 14 -1.94 -10.23 12.21
N ASP A 15 -1.03 -9.41 11.67
CA ASP A 15 0.14 -9.83 10.89
C ASP A 15 1.28 -8.82 11.11
N PRO A 16 1.88 -8.79 12.34
CA PRO A 16 2.74 -7.68 12.78
C PRO A 16 4.16 -7.72 12.22
N LEU A 17 4.59 -8.82 11.61
CA LEU A 17 5.98 -9.04 11.17
C LEU A 17 6.06 -9.37 9.68
N PRO A 18 5.84 -8.38 8.80
CA PRO A 18 5.97 -8.61 7.37
C PRO A 18 7.43 -8.91 6.99
N TRP A 19 7.61 -9.82 6.03
CA TRP A 19 8.92 -10.23 5.52
C TRP A 19 8.99 -10.22 3.99
N ARG A 20 7.91 -9.83 3.32
CA ARG A 20 7.83 -9.69 1.86
C ARG A 20 6.88 -8.57 1.44
N VAL A 21 7.03 -8.12 0.21
CA VAL A 21 6.19 -7.10 -0.42
C VAL A 21 5.69 -7.61 -1.77
N THR A 22 4.44 -7.37 -2.09
CA THR A 22 3.88 -7.68 -3.40
C THR A 22 3.36 -6.42 -4.08
N LEU A 23 3.85 -6.17 -5.29
CA LEU A 23 3.35 -5.13 -6.17
C LEU A 23 2.15 -5.65 -6.97
N HIS A 24 1.07 -4.85 -6.96
CA HIS A 24 -0.16 -5.08 -7.69
C HIS A 24 -0.52 -3.89 -8.57
N HIS A 25 -1.50 -4.10 -9.44
CA HIS A 25 -2.31 -3.05 -10.02
C HIS A 25 -3.80 -3.30 -9.73
N THR A 26 -4.62 -2.24 -9.84
CA THR A 26 -6.06 -2.37 -9.59
C THR A 26 -6.81 -2.96 -10.77
N ASP A 27 -6.27 -2.89 -11.97
CA ASP A 27 -6.96 -3.10 -13.26
C ASP A 27 -8.15 -2.11 -13.45
N GLY A 28 -8.22 -1.10 -12.57
CA GLY A 28 -9.26 -0.09 -12.44
C GLY A 28 -8.86 1.27 -13.03
N ARG A 29 -9.41 2.33 -12.44
CA ARG A 29 -9.19 3.71 -12.87
C ARG A 29 -7.73 4.12 -12.68
N TYR A 30 -7.16 4.78 -13.70
CA TYR A 30 -5.87 5.46 -13.60
C TYR A 30 -6.10 6.89 -13.13
N THR A 31 -5.45 7.28 -12.03
CA THR A 31 -5.65 8.60 -11.40
C THR A 31 -4.35 9.36 -11.26
N MET A 32 -4.42 10.69 -11.38
CA MET A 32 -3.28 11.60 -11.29
C MET A 32 -3.52 12.74 -10.27
N SER A 33 -4.61 12.70 -9.53
CA SER A 33 -4.90 13.67 -8.48
C SER A 33 -5.26 12.96 -7.18
N LEU A 34 -4.86 13.54 -6.04
CA LEU A 34 -5.18 12.97 -4.74
C LEU A 34 -6.68 12.80 -4.55
N ALA A 35 -7.49 13.76 -4.97
CA ALA A 35 -8.95 13.71 -4.81
C ALA A 35 -9.55 12.48 -5.52
N GLU A 36 -9.19 12.25 -6.80
CA GLU A 36 -9.65 11.09 -7.55
C GLU A 36 -9.14 9.78 -6.95
N SER A 37 -7.89 9.78 -6.46
CA SER A 37 -7.28 8.59 -5.86
C SER A 37 -7.94 8.22 -4.53
N LEU A 38 -8.36 9.20 -3.73
CA LEU A 38 -9.15 8.97 -2.53
C LEU A 38 -10.55 8.41 -2.85
N GLU A 39 -11.19 8.89 -3.92
CA GLU A 39 -12.47 8.34 -4.41
C GLU A 39 -12.31 6.90 -4.90
N GLU A 40 -11.29 6.63 -5.72
CA GLU A 40 -11.02 5.29 -6.22
C GLU A 40 -10.69 4.31 -5.09
N THR A 41 -9.94 4.75 -4.07
CA THR A 41 -9.63 3.93 -2.90
C THR A 41 -10.90 3.53 -2.14
N ARG A 42 -11.87 4.45 -1.98
CA ARG A 42 -13.20 4.13 -1.40
C ARG A 42 -13.98 3.14 -2.25
N PHE A 43 -13.98 3.35 -3.57
CA PHE A 43 -14.63 2.43 -4.51
C PHE A 43 -14.05 1.01 -4.39
N ILE A 44 -12.72 0.88 -4.31
CA ILE A 44 -12.04 -0.40 -4.14
C ILE A 44 -12.43 -1.06 -2.80
N GLN A 45 -12.50 -0.28 -1.70
CA GLN A 45 -12.95 -0.82 -0.41
C GLN A 45 -14.39 -1.31 -0.49
N ASP A 46 -15.30 -0.52 -1.06
CA ASP A 46 -16.71 -0.89 -1.22
C ASP A 46 -16.84 -2.17 -2.06
N PHE A 47 -16.12 -2.25 -3.18
CA PHE A 47 -16.10 -3.44 -4.01
C PHE A 47 -15.59 -4.68 -3.27
N HIS A 48 -14.55 -4.52 -2.43
CA HIS A 48 -14.03 -5.63 -1.64
C HIS A 48 -15.00 -6.04 -0.53
N GLN A 49 -15.59 -5.11 0.19
CA GLN A 49 -16.51 -5.41 1.29
C GLN A 49 -17.87 -5.89 0.78
N ASN A 50 -18.48 -5.16 -0.15
CA ASN A 50 -19.85 -5.41 -0.61
C ASN A 50 -19.93 -6.33 -1.82
N GLY A 51 -18.96 -6.24 -2.74
CA GLY A 51 -18.92 -7.12 -3.93
C GLY A 51 -18.31 -8.49 -3.65
N ARG A 52 -17.14 -8.52 -2.95
CA ARG A 52 -16.41 -9.77 -2.69
C ARG A 52 -16.65 -10.36 -1.31
N LYS A 53 -17.37 -9.66 -0.43
CA LYS A 53 -17.63 -10.06 0.97
C LYS A 53 -16.34 -10.25 1.80
N TRP A 54 -15.30 -9.46 1.49
CA TRP A 54 -14.08 -9.42 2.29
C TRP A 54 -14.24 -8.45 3.45
N SER A 55 -13.43 -8.63 4.50
CA SER A 55 -13.53 -7.80 5.71
C SER A 55 -13.17 -6.33 5.46
N ASP A 56 -12.30 -6.05 4.50
CA ASP A 56 -11.81 -4.69 4.19
C ASP A 56 -11.11 -4.67 2.83
N ILE A 57 -10.63 -3.46 2.42
CA ILE A 57 -9.73 -3.31 1.29
C ILE A 57 -8.54 -4.28 1.41
N ALA A 58 -8.14 -4.90 0.31
CA ALA A 58 -7.16 -5.98 0.32
C ALA A 58 -5.73 -5.52 0.56
N TYR A 59 -5.40 -4.30 0.12
CA TYR A 59 -4.04 -3.76 0.02
C TYR A 59 -3.71 -2.85 1.20
N HIS A 60 -2.43 -2.84 1.61
CA HIS A 60 -1.94 -1.97 2.69
C HIS A 60 -1.71 -0.54 2.21
N TYR A 61 -1.17 -0.39 1.00
CA TYR A 61 -0.90 0.90 0.39
C TYR A 61 -1.44 0.97 -1.03
N VAL A 62 -2.00 2.13 -1.37
CA VAL A 62 -2.44 2.49 -2.71
C VAL A 62 -1.55 3.62 -3.21
N VAL A 63 -1.05 3.53 -4.45
CA VAL A 63 -0.17 4.53 -5.06
C VAL A 63 -0.73 4.93 -6.41
N ASP A 64 -0.99 6.22 -6.60
CA ASP A 64 -1.46 6.77 -7.86
C ASP A 64 -0.32 7.18 -8.81
N ALA A 65 -0.68 7.60 -10.02
CA ALA A 65 0.31 8.01 -11.02
C ALA A 65 0.98 9.36 -10.71
N ALA A 66 0.43 10.18 -9.82
CA ALA A 66 1.07 11.40 -9.33
C ALA A 66 2.09 11.13 -8.22
N GLY A 67 2.13 9.89 -7.68
CA GLY A 67 3.00 9.51 -6.58
C GLY A 67 2.39 9.75 -5.19
N ASN A 68 1.09 10.01 -5.10
CA ASN A 68 0.41 10.05 -3.82
C ASN A 68 0.35 8.64 -3.22
N ILE A 69 0.67 8.54 -1.94
CA ILE A 69 0.61 7.30 -1.15
C ILE A 69 -0.59 7.39 -0.22
N ILE A 70 -1.49 6.43 -0.32
CA ILE A 70 -2.68 6.32 0.53
C ILE A 70 -2.53 5.06 1.38
N GLU A 71 -2.51 5.24 2.70
CA GLU A 71 -2.60 4.12 3.65
C GLU A 71 -4.03 3.59 3.65
N ALA A 72 -4.19 2.31 3.38
CA ALA A 72 -5.46 1.65 3.19
C ALA A 72 -5.74 0.63 4.31
N ARG A 73 -5.41 -0.66 4.13
CA ARG A 73 -5.51 -1.63 5.21
C ARG A 73 -4.40 -1.39 6.24
N PRO A 74 -4.67 -1.47 7.56
CA PRO A 74 -3.63 -1.31 8.57
C PRO A 74 -2.44 -2.25 8.35
N LEU A 75 -1.21 -1.72 8.41
CA LEU A 75 0.01 -2.43 8.04
C LEU A 75 0.27 -3.69 8.88
N GLU A 76 -0.16 -3.69 10.15
CA GLU A 76 0.05 -4.81 11.09
C GLU A 76 -1.09 -5.84 11.04
N THR A 77 -1.83 -5.89 9.94
CA THR A 77 -2.93 -6.84 9.73
C THR A 77 -2.74 -7.65 8.46
N LEU A 78 -3.25 -8.88 8.48
CA LEU A 78 -3.19 -9.78 7.34
C LEU A 78 -3.89 -9.18 6.11
N GLY A 79 -3.18 -9.04 5.01
CA GLY A 79 -3.72 -8.61 3.72
C GLY A 79 -4.69 -9.61 3.10
N ALA A 80 -5.35 -9.22 2.01
CA ALA A 80 -6.22 -10.10 1.24
C ALA A 80 -5.94 -10.00 -0.28
N HIS A 81 -4.68 -9.82 -0.67
CA HIS A 81 -4.27 -9.47 -2.02
C HIS A 81 -3.55 -10.58 -2.79
N THR A 82 -3.02 -11.60 -2.10
CA THR A 82 -2.25 -12.69 -2.72
C THR A 82 -2.68 -14.02 -2.10
N LEU A 83 -3.69 -14.65 -2.66
CA LEU A 83 -4.29 -15.89 -2.14
C LEU A 83 -3.21 -16.94 -1.79
N ASN A 84 -3.29 -17.49 -0.59
CA ASN A 84 -2.34 -18.45 0.01
C ASN A 84 -0.94 -17.87 0.28
N ASN A 85 -0.74 -16.56 0.09
CA ASN A 85 0.54 -15.87 0.28
C ASN A 85 0.36 -14.49 0.93
N ASN A 86 -0.68 -14.29 1.72
CA ASN A 86 -0.92 -13.02 2.40
C ASN A 86 -0.11 -12.86 3.69
N GLU A 87 0.21 -13.95 4.40
CA GLU A 87 0.96 -13.91 5.65
C GLU A 87 2.34 -13.27 5.46
N GLY A 88 2.67 -12.30 6.31
CA GLY A 88 3.91 -11.53 6.25
C GLY A 88 4.09 -10.72 4.96
N ASN A 89 3.01 -10.40 4.25
CA ASN A 89 3.06 -9.85 2.90
C ASN A 89 2.38 -8.48 2.80
N VAL A 90 3.17 -7.44 2.64
CA VAL A 90 2.66 -6.09 2.41
C VAL A 90 2.23 -5.92 0.96
N GLY A 91 0.94 -5.69 0.72
CA GLY A 91 0.42 -5.38 -0.61
C GLY A 91 0.51 -3.90 -0.93
N ILE A 92 1.24 -3.55 -1.99
CA ILE A 92 1.26 -2.21 -2.59
C ILE A 92 0.54 -2.30 -3.94
N VAL A 93 -0.51 -1.49 -4.14
CA VAL A 93 -1.27 -1.50 -5.39
C VAL A 93 -1.12 -0.17 -6.13
N LEU A 94 -0.86 -0.24 -7.43
CA LEU A 94 -0.87 0.90 -8.35
C LEU A 94 -2.28 1.10 -8.91
N LEU A 95 -2.79 2.33 -8.85
CA LEU A 95 -4.06 2.67 -9.51
C LEU A 95 -3.87 2.70 -11.02
N GLY A 96 -4.60 1.86 -11.74
CA GLY A 96 -4.53 1.78 -13.19
C GLY A 96 -4.50 0.35 -13.73
N ARG A 97 -4.41 0.26 -15.07
CA ARG A 97 -4.32 -0.98 -15.85
C ARG A 97 -3.06 -0.97 -16.71
N TYR A 98 -2.00 -1.61 -16.27
CA TYR A 98 -0.66 -1.57 -16.87
C TYR A 98 -0.42 -2.70 -17.87
N HIS A 99 -1.45 -3.12 -18.57
CA HIS A 99 -1.43 -4.08 -19.68
C HIS A 99 -2.54 -3.80 -20.70
N ALA A 100 -2.49 -4.50 -21.84
CA ALA A 100 -3.49 -4.33 -22.91
C ALA A 100 -4.94 -4.55 -22.40
N PRO A 101 -5.94 -3.88 -22.99
CA PRO A 101 -5.83 -2.95 -24.11
C PRO A 101 -5.48 -1.49 -23.72
N ARG A 102 -5.55 -1.12 -22.42
CA ARG A 102 -5.40 0.28 -22.00
C ARG A 102 -3.94 0.73 -21.91
N ASN A 103 -3.06 -0.12 -21.41
CA ASN A 103 -1.61 0.13 -21.32
C ASN A 103 -1.25 1.43 -20.58
N ASP A 104 -1.86 1.67 -19.41
CA ASP A 104 -1.48 2.80 -18.56
C ASP A 104 0.02 2.75 -18.27
N GLN A 105 0.69 3.90 -18.27
CA GLN A 105 2.13 3.97 -18.07
C GLN A 105 2.47 4.20 -16.59
N THR A 106 3.50 3.52 -16.10
CA THR A 106 4.09 3.90 -14.82
C THR A 106 4.79 5.25 -14.96
N THR A 107 4.63 6.10 -13.95
CA THR A 107 5.27 7.42 -13.93
C THR A 107 6.48 7.44 -12.99
N ALA A 108 7.40 8.38 -13.21
CA ALA A 108 8.55 8.56 -12.31
C ALA A 108 8.11 8.91 -10.87
N PRO A 109 7.12 9.80 -10.62
CA PRO A 109 6.60 10.04 -9.28
C PRO A 109 6.02 8.78 -8.62
N GLN A 110 5.26 7.96 -9.36
CA GLN A 110 4.68 6.71 -8.86
C GLN A 110 5.76 5.72 -8.42
N LEU A 111 6.78 5.50 -9.27
CA LEU A 111 7.89 4.60 -8.94
C LEU A 111 8.72 5.13 -7.75
N ALA A 112 8.93 6.45 -7.66
CA ALA A 112 9.60 7.08 -6.52
C ALA A 112 8.80 6.90 -5.21
N ALA A 113 7.47 6.96 -5.27
CA ALA A 113 6.59 6.69 -4.13
C ALA A 113 6.70 5.23 -3.66
N VAL A 114 6.64 4.26 -4.59
CA VAL A 114 6.85 2.84 -4.27
C VAL A 114 8.24 2.60 -3.66
N ALA A 115 9.29 3.22 -4.22
CA ALA A 115 10.65 3.14 -3.68
C ALA A 115 10.74 3.74 -2.25
N THR A 116 10.01 4.80 -1.97
CA THR A 116 9.94 5.41 -0.64
C THR A 116 9.28 4.49 0.37
N LEU A 117 8.13 3.88 0.02
CA LEU A 117 7.50 2.84 0.83
C LEU A 117 8.43 1.65 1.05
N GLY A 118 9.11 1.19 0.01
CA GLY A 118 10.06 0.09 0.12
C GLY A 118 11.18 0.36 1.12
N ARG A 119 11.80 1.54 1.05
CA ARG A 119 12.84 1.95 2.02
C ARG A 119 12.30 2.04 3.45
N PHE A 120 11.08 2.55 3.62
CA PHE A 120 10.41 2.58 4.92
C PHE A 120 10.23 1.16 5.48
N LEU A 121 9.73 0.22 4.68
CA LEU A 121 9.51 -1.17 5.08
C LEU A 121 10.82 -1.90 5.38
N VAL A 122 11.85 -1.71 4.54
CA VAL A 122 13.20 -2.24 4.81
C VAL A 122 13.74 -1.72 6.14
N LYS A 123 13.64 -0.42 6.39
CA LYS A 123 14.12 0.19 7.64
C LYS A 123 13.34 -0.29 8.87
N ARG A 124 12.01 -0.39 8.75
CA ARG A 124 11.13 -0.73 9.88
C ARG A 124 11.18 -2.21 10.25
N PHE A 125 11.25 -3.11 9.27
CA PHE A 125 11.07 -4.55 9.47
C PHE A 125 12.29 -5.40 9.08
N GLY A 126 13.36 -4.78 8.57
CA GLY A 126 14.55 -5.51 8.12
C GLY A 126 14.31 -6.33 6.85
N LEU A 127 13.37 -5.90 6.00
CA LEU A 127 13.04 -6.61 4.76
C LEU A 127 14.23 -6.62 3.79
N GLU A 128 14.47 -7.76 3.17
CA GLU A 128 15.41 -7.83 2.06
C GLU A 128 14.79 -7.18 0.80
N PRO A 129 15.52 -6.32 0.06
CA PRO A 129 15.00 -5.73 -1.18
C PRO A 129 14.51 -6.76 -2.20
N ALA A 130 15.13 -7.94 -2.22
CA ALA A 130 14.74 -9.06 -3.08
C ALA A 130 13.37 -9.67 -2.72
N SER A 131 12.81 -9.34 -1.54
CA SER A 131 11.48 -9.78 -1.11
C SER A 131 10.34 -9.12 -1.87
N LEU A 132 10.61 -7.98 -2.59
CA LEU A 132 9.63 -7.38 -3.49
C LEU A 132 9.38 -8.29 -4.70
N LYS A 133 8.14 -8.69 -4.88
CA LYS A 133 7.67 -9.50 -6.01
C LYS A 133 6.46 -8.86 -6.69
N GLY A 134 6.16 -9.29 -7.91
CA GLY A 134 4.89 -9.00 -8.55
C GLY A 134 3.86 -10.08 -8.22
N HIS A 135 2.57 -9.78 -8.31
CA HIS A 135 1.53 -10.78 -8.05
C HIS A 135 1.66 -12.01 -8.95
N ARG A 136 2.13 -11.85 -10.20
CA ARG A 136 2.35 -12.96 -11.13
C ARG A 136 3.47 -13.93 -10.73
N ASP A 137 4.31 -13.57 -9.77
CA ASP A 137 5.33 -14.47 -9.23
C ASP A 137 4.74 -15.56 -8.31
N TYR A 138 3.46 -15.40 -7.89
CA TYR A 138 2.76 -16.35 -7.02
C TYR A 138 1.70 -17.16 -7.74
N LYS A 139 1.14 -16.64 -8.83
CA LYS A 139 0.10 -17.32 -9.61
C LYS A 139 0.03 -16.75 -11.03
N GLN A 140 -0.59 -17.48 -11.94
CA GLN A 140 -0.89 -16.99 -13.29
C GLN A 140 -1.91 -15.83 -13.22
N THR A 141 -1.48 -14.62 -13.61
CA THR A 141 -2.28 -13.39 -13.64
C THR A 141 -1.56 -12.31 -14.43
N ASP A 142 -2.28 -11.37 -15.00
CA ASP A 142 -1.70 -10.19 -15.66
C ASP A 142 -1.15 -9.15 -14.65
N CYS A 143 -1.58 -9.23 -13.38
CA CYS A 143 -1.12 -8.33 -12.32
C CYS A 143 0.38 -8.52 -12.00
N PRO A 144 1.17 -7.44 -11.87
CA PRO A 144 0.81 -6.01 -11.83
C PRO A 144 0.74 -5.32 -13.19
N GLY A 145 0.70 -6.05 -14.28
CA GLY A 145 0.68 -5.55 -15.65
C GLY A 145 2.05 -5.60 -16.34
N ASP A 146 2.04 -5.72 -17.67
CA ASP A 146 3.25 -5.90 -18.49
C ASP A 146 4.15 -4.67 -18.50
N LEU A 147 3.60 -3.49 -18.16
CA LEU A 147 4.33 -2.24 -18.10
C LEU A 147 4.85 -1.92 -16.68
N ALA A 148 4.23 -2.48 -15.64
CA ALA A 148 4.67 -2.31 -14.26
C ALA A 148 5.63 -3.42 -13.79
N TYR A 149 5.40 -4.66 -14.20
CA TYR A 149 6.22 -5.81 -13.79
C TYR A 149 7.72 -5.66 -14.13
N PRO A 150 8.12 -5.16 -15.32
CA PRO A 150 9.54 -4.94 -15.66
C PRO A 150 10.24 -3.89 -14.80
N LYS A 151 9.51 -3.11 -13.98
CA LYS A 151 10.08 -2.12 -13.04
C LYS A 151 10.56 -2.74 -11.72
N LEU A 152 10.25 -4.01 -11.45
CA LEU A 152 10.63 -4.65 -10.19
C LEU A 152 12.15 -4.67 -9.92
N PRO A 153 13.05 -4.92 -10.89
CA PRO A 153 14.50 -4.87 -10.64
C PRO A 153 14.97 -3.47 -10.19
N GLU A 154 14.46 -2.42 -10.85
CA GLU A 154 14.76 -1.02 -10.50
C GLU A 154 14.24 -0.69 -9.08
N LEU A 155 13.02 -1.09 -8.76
CA LEU A 155 12.41 -0.88 -7.45
C LEU A 155 13.17 -1.63 -6.34
N ARG A 156 13.58 -2.88 -6.57
CA ARG A 156 14.41 -3.66 -5.63
C ARG A 156 15.73 -2.93 -5.33
N ALA A 157 16.40 -2.45 -6.36
CA ALA A 157 17.63 -1.65 -6.20
C ALA A 157 17.36 -0.39 -5.36
N ALA A 158 16.25 0.32 -5.62
CA ALA A 158 15.87 1.52 -4.90
C ALA A 158 15.46 1.28 -3.43
N PHE A 159 14.95 0.09 -3.08
CA PHE A 159 14.64 -0.31 -1.70
C PHE A 159 15.91 -0.39 -0.84
N GLY A 160 17.01 -0.90 -1.41
CA GLY A 160 18.29 -1.05 -0.70
C GLY A 160 19.12 0.24 -0.58
N VAL A 161 18.75 1.33 -1.26
CA VAL A 161 19.49 2.59 -1.19
C VAL A 161 19.10 3.37 0.08
N PRO A 162 20.05 3.70 0.98
CA PRO A 162 19.76 4.60 2.10
C PRO A 162 19.18 5.91 1.57
N SER A 163 18.09 6.38 2.18
CA SER A 163 17.56 7.71 1.87
C SER A 163 18.66 8.72 2.09
N LYS A 164 19.21 9.34 1.04
CA LYS A 164 19.87 10.61 1.19
C LYS A 164 18.84 11.52 1.84
N ARG A 165 19.15 12.08 3.01
CA ARG A 165 18.28 13.07 3.66
C ARG A 165 17.83 14.05 2.60
N LEU A 166 16.57 14.06 2.25
CA LEU A 166 15.94 15.25 1.71
C LEU A 166 16.07 16.27 2.85
N ALA A 167 16.95 17.24 2.65
CA ALA A 167 17.03 18.37 3.55
C ALA A 167 15.64 18.98 3.62
N THR A 168 15.13 19.12 4.85
CA THR A 168 13.89 19.83 5.20
C THR A 168 12.57 19.22 4.66
N VAL A 169 12.19 18.04 5.18
CA VAL A 169 10.82 17.81 5.60
C VAL A 169 10.92 17.43 7.07
N GLU A 170 10.31 18.22 7.94
CA GLU A 170 10.24 17.92 9.37
C GLU A 170 9.71 16.49 9.52
N ALA A 171 10.45 15.70 10.28
CA ALA A 171 10.03 14.34 10.58
C ALA A 171 8.68 14.42 11.30
N VAL A 172 7.62 13.99 10.66
CA VAL A 172 6.35 13.80 11.36
C VAL A 172 6.59 12.66 12.35
N ASP A 173 6.67 13.02 13.62
CA ASP A 173 6.83 12.10 14.73
C ASP A 173 5.53 11.31 14.92
N TRP A 174 5.43 10.20 14.21
CA TRP A 174 4.28 9.29 14.29
C TRP A 174 4.12 8.65 15.68
N ASP A 175 5.19 8.53 16.44
CA ASP A 175 5.16 7.96 17.79
C ASP A 175 4.63 8.98 18.81
N GLY A 176 4.90 10.28 18.62
CA GLY A 176 4.38 11.37 19.46
C GLY A 176 2.87 11.63 19.32
N GLN A 177 2.26 11.28 18.20
CA GLN A 177 0.81 11.42 18.04
C GLN A 177 0.00 10.32 18.74
N ARG A 178 0.54 9.11 18.85
CA ARG A 178 -0.11 8.02 19.62
C ARG A 178 -0.13 8.32 21.12
N ALA A 179 0.92 8.89 21.68
CA ALA A 179 1.00 9.24 23.10
C ALA A 179 0.02 10.38 23.51
N ARG A 180 -0.29 11.30 22.62
CA ARG A 180 -1.22 12.42 22.90
C ARG A 180 -2.69 12.02 22.87
N ASN A 181 -3.05 10.96 22.15
CA ASN A 181 -4.44 10.46 22.09
C ASN A 181 -4.80 9.50 23.23
N SER A 182 -3.81 8.97 23.96
CA SER A 182 -4.05 8.10 25.12
C SER A 182 -4.19 8.83 26.45
N ALA A 183 -3.89 10.15 26.50
CA ALA A 183 -3.88 10.95 27.73
C ALA A 183 -5.18 11.76 27.99
N ALA A 184 -6.20 11.65 27.13
CA ALA A 184 -7.45 12.36 27.29
C ALA A 184 -8.61 11.42 27.63
N SER A 185 -8.57 10.81 28.82
CA SER A 185 -9.78 10.31 29.50
C SER A 185 -10.14 11.27 30.65
N PRO A 186 -11.26 11.95 30.60
CA PRO A 186 -11.69 12.72 31.77
C PRO A 186 -12.15 11.78 32.87
N SER A 187 -11.51 11.84 34.01
CA SER A 187 -11.97 11.24 35.24
C SER A 187 -13.36 11.76 35.58
N ALA A 188 -14.36 10.90 35.62
CA ALA A 188 -15.63 11.17 36.22
C ALA A 188 -15.45 11.26 37.76
N THR A 189 -15.64 12.42 38.32
CA THR A 189 -15.84 12.60 39.77
C THR A 189 -17.27 13.04 40.04
N ARG A 190 -17.97 12.18 40.75
CA ARG A 190 -19.19 12.35 41.56
C ARG A 190 -20.45 12.86 40.91
#